data_4aeb47e20b80f98449a260cd6630c1f4
#
_entry.id   4aeb47e20b80f98449a260cd6630c1f4
#
_cell.length_a   1.000
_cell.length_b   1.000
_cell.length_c   1.000
_cell.angle_alpha   90.00
_cell.angle_beta   90.00
_cell.angle_gamma   90.00
#
_symmetry.space_group_name_H-M   'P 1'
#
loop_
_entity.id
_entity.type
_entity.pdbx_description
1 polymer ?
#
loop_
_entity_poly.entity_id
_entity_poly.type
_entity_poly.pdbx_seq_one_letter_code
_entity_poly.pdbx_strand_id
1 'polypeptide(L)'
;MKFIGEENFKHQNRQKIGVLICNLGTPESYQTKDVRKFLRQFLSDGRVIEIPKIIWWFILNGIILTLRPSKSAKLYKSVWTKEGSPLLVFSKKLIEKLKLVTNDDCEVELAMRYGNPNMEEALLSLKNKNCRKLIVLPMFPQYSGTTTGSIFDEVTRILSKWRWVPSLNFINSYHDNDYYINALADSISTHLQKN
;
A
#
# COMPACT_ATOMS: atom_id res chain seq x y z
N MET A 1 -14.14 -13.32 20.04
CA MET A 1 -13.42 -13.00 18.78
C MET A 1 -12.58 -14.23 18.42
N LYS A 2 -12.71 -14.77 17.17
CA LYS A 2 -11.92 -15.95 16.76
C LYS A 2 -10.66 -15.45 16.06
N PHE A 3 -9.47 -15.76 16.60
CA PHE A 3 -8.20 -15.41 15.97
C PHE A 3 -7.92 -16.33 14.78
N ILE A 4 -7.26 -15.78 13.75
CA ILE A 4 -6.84 -16.50 12.54
C ILE A 4 -5.59 -17.32 12.89
N GLY A 5 -5.72 -18.64 12.88
CA GLY A 5 -4.61 -19.58 13.07
C GLY A 5 -3.82 -19.87 11.81
N GLU A 6 -2.99 -20.89 11.88
CA GLU A 6 -2.20 -21.44 10.78
C GLU A 6 -2.44 -22.95 10.72
N GLU A 7 -3.38 -23.38 9.89
CA GLU A 7 -3.83 -24.77 9.83
C GLU A 7 -2.73 -25.72 9.33
N ASN A 8 -1.85 -25.23 8.46
CA ASN A 8 -0.78 -26.02 7.83
C ASN A 8 0.62 -25.72 8.40
N PHE A 9 0.70 -25.16 9.61
CA PHE A 9 1.99 -24.83 10.21
C PHE A 9 2.78 -26.11 10.57
N LYS A 10 4.06 -26.14 10.14
CA LYS A 10 5.03 -27.18 10.51
C LYS A 10 6.25 -26.52 11.16
N HIS A 11 6.66 -27.01 12.34
CA HIS A 11 7.82 -26.49 13.08
C HIS A 11 9.14 -26.59 12.30
N GLN A 12 9.23 -27.51 11.34
CA GLN A 12 10.42 -27.74 10.51
C GLN A 12 10.55 -26.74 9.34
N ASN A 13 9.50 -25.95 9.04
CA ASN A 13 9.54 -25.00 7.94
C ASN A 13 10.51 -23.87 8.28
N ARG A 14 11.42 -23.58 7.33
CA ARG A 14 12.36 -22.46 7.45
C ARG A 14 11.58 -21.14 7.61
N GLN A 15 11.98 -20.38 8.62
CA GLN A 15 11.39 -19.04 8.84
C GLN A 15 11.99 -18.05 7.85
N LYS A 16 11.13 -17.23 7.25
CA LYS A 16 11.49 -16.19 6.27
C LYS A 16 11.25 -14.79 6.82
N ILE A 17 11.85 -13.82 6.12
CA ILE A 17 11.59 -12.40 6.30
C ILE A 17 10.57 -11.99 5.21
N GLY A 18 9.48 -11.36 5.61
CA GLY A 18 8.53 -10.75 4.70
C GLY A 18 8.78 -9.25 4.57
N VAL A 19 8.88 -8.76 3.35
CA VAL A 19 8.93 -7.34 3.05
C VAL A 19 7.62 -6.94 2.38
N LEU A 20 6.85 -6.09 3.05
CA LEU A 20 5.61 -5.53 2.55
C LEU A 20 5.86 -4.11 2.06
N ILE A 21 5.87 -3.95 0.75
CA ILE A 21 5.95 -2.63 0.11
C ILE A 21 4.54 -2.06 0.02
N CYS A 22 4.31 -0.90 0.63
CA CYS A 22 2.99 -0.30 0.70
C CYS A 22 2.92 1.02 -0.08
N ASN A 23 1.90 1.17 -0.91
CA ASN A 23 1.62 2.44 -1.58
C ASN A 23 0.18 2.88 -1.32
N LEU A 24 -0.17 4.12 -1.72
CA LEU A 24 -1.50 4.70 -1.48
C LEU A 24 -2.60 3.86 -2.09
N GLY A 25 -2.42 3.50 -3.34
CA GLY A 25 -3.42 2.81 -4.14
C GLY A 25 -4.01 3.66 -5.24
N THR A 26 -4.83 3.01 -6.03
CA THR A 26 -5.43 3.58 -7.24
C THR A 26 -6.76 2.89 -7.54
N PRO A 27 -7.69 3.52 -8.26
CA PRO A 27 -8.87 2.82 -8.76
C PRO A 27 -8.51 1.62 -9.64
N GLU A 28 -9.38 0.62 -9.75
CA GLU A 28 -9.21 -0.53 -10.64
C GLU A 28 -9.20 -0.11 -12.11
N SER A 29 -10.02 0.91 -12.45
CA SER A 29 -10.01 1.56 -13.76
C SER A 29 -10.35 3.04 -13.61
N TYR A 30 -10.18 3.81 -14.69
CA TYR A 30 -10.63 5.21 -14.75
C TYR A 30 -12.15 5.36 -14.89
N GLN A 31 -12.93 4.27 -14.88
CA GLN A 31 -14.39 4.34 -14.92
C GLN A 31 -14.96 4.97 -13.65
N THR A 32 -16.01 5.78 -13.79
CA THR A 32 -16.62 6.52 -12.67
C THR A 32 -17.01 5.61 -11.49
N LYS A 33 -17.44 4.37 -11.76
CA LYS A 33 -17.81 3.39 -10.72
C LYS A 33 -16.61 2.97 -9.88
N ASP A 34 -15.48 2.72 -10.51
CA ASP A 34 -14.25 2.24 -9.85
C ASP A 34 -13.56 3.38 -9.10
N VAL A 35 -13.55 4.58 -9.70
CA VAL A 35 -13.12 5.81 -9.02
C VAL A 35 -14.00 6.12 -7.81
N ARG A 36 -15.33 5.91 -7.89
CA ARG A 36 -16.22 6.07 -6.73
C ARG A 36 -15.90 5.08 -5.61
N LYS A 37 -15.64 3.81 -5.95
CA LYS A 37 -15.24 2.76 -4.98
C LYS A 37 -13.92 3.16 -4.27
N PHE A 38 -12.93 3.57 -5.03
CA PHE A 38 -11.65 4.04 -4.50
C PHE A 38 -11.80 5.27 -3.60
N LEU A 39 -12.51 6.31 -4.06
CA LEU A 39 -12.76 7.52 -3.28
C LEU A 39 -13.52 7.23 -1.98
N ARG A 40 -14.46 6.28 -1.99
CA ARG A 40 -15.16 5.85 -0.78
C ARG A 40 -14.20 5.27 0.24
N GLN A 41 -13.30 4.37 -0.15
CA GLN A 41 -12.31 3.80 0.76
C GLN A 41 -11.38 4.89 1.30
N PHE A 42 -10.80 5.69 0.41
CA PHE A 42 -9.85 6.73 0.74
C PHE A 42 -10.43 7.81 1.67
N LEU A 43 -11.60 8.31 1.36
CA LEU A 43 -12.23 9.39 2.14
C LEU A 43 -13.00 8.89 3.38
N SER A 44 -13.13 7.58 3.56
CA SER A 44 -13.67 7.00 4.80
C SER A 44 -12.59 6.77 5.86
N ASP A 45 -11.32 6.99 5.53
CA ASP A 45 -10.23 6.83 6.48
C ASP A 45 -10.17 8.04 7.44
N GLY A 46 -10.24 7.75 8.74
CA GLY A 46 -10.18 8.78 9.78
C GLY A 46 -8.84 9.51 9.86
N ARG A 47 -7.75 8.90 9.34
CA ARG A 47 -6.45 9.59 9.17
C ARG A 47 -6.45 10.61 8.04
N VAL A 48 -7.33 10.43 7.05
CA VAL A 48 -7.45 11.35 5.91
C VAL A 48 -8.44 12.46 6.19
N ILE A 49 -9.56 12.11 6.86
CA ILE A 49 -10.62 13.05 7.18
C ILE A 49 -10.95 12.98 8.68
N GLU A 50 -10.56 14.01 9.40
CA GLU A 50 -10.73 14.14 10.86
C GLU A 50 -12.05 14.84 11.23
N ILE A 51 -13.16 14.44 10.58
CA ILE A 51 -14.50 14.96 10.87
C ILE A 51 -15.29 13.86 11.62
N PRO A 52 -16.19 14.21 12.56
CA PRO A 52 -17.04 13.24 13.22
C PRO A 52 -17.74 12.32 12.22
N LYS A 53 -17.61 10.99 12.41
CA LYS A 53 -17.99 9.96 11.41
C LYS A 53 -19.41 10.09 10.90
N ILE A 54 -20.36 10.46 11.77
CA ILE A 54 -21.78 10.58 11.40
C ILE A 54 -21.96 11.74 10.41
N ILE A 55 -21.43 12.92 10.72
CA ILE A 55 -21.53 14.10 9.86
C ILE A 55 -20.86 13.83 8.52
N TRP A 56 -19.64 13.28 8.57
CA TRP A 56 -18.87 12.96 7.38
C TRP A 56 -19.57 11.93 6.50
N TRP A 57 -20.25 10.93 7.08
CA TRP A 57 -20.97 9.92 6.33
C TRP A 57 -22.05 10.54 5.42
N PHE A 58 -22.82 11.51 5.91
CA PHE A 58 -23.82 12.21 5.09
C PHE A 58 -23.16 13.04 3.98
N ILE A 59 -22.11 13.79 4.28
CA ILE A 59 -21.36 14.59 3.29
C ILE A 59 -20.74 13.68 2.23
N LEU A 60 -20.06 12.62 2.66
CA LEU A 60 -19.39 11.70 1.76
C LEU A 60 -20.37 11.03 0.80
N ASN A 61 -21.43 10.42 1.32
CA ASN A 61 -22.37 9.65 0.48
C ASN A 61 -23.36 10.53 -0.27
N GLY A 62 -23.84 11.60 0.34
CA GLY A 62 -24.83 12.51 -0.27
C GLY A 62 -24.23 13.46 -1.31
N ILE A 63 -23.04 13.98 -1.07
CA ILE A 63 -22.47 15.03 -1.91
C ILE A 63 -21.23 14.53 -2.65
N ILE A 64 -20.19 14.11 -1.93
CA ILE A 64 -18.87 13.85 -2.51
C ILE A 64 -18.93 12.70 -3.51
N LEU A 65 -19.45 11.54 -3.11
CA LEU A 65 -19.52 10.35 -3.97
C LEU A 65 -20.56 10.44 -5.09
N THR A 66 -21.40 11.47 -5.07
CA THR A 66 -22.34 11.77 -6.14
C THR A 66 -21.70 12.63 -7.22
N LEU A 67 -21.03 13.70 -6.83
CA LEU A 67 -20.55 14.73 -7.75
C LEU A 67 -19.08 14.55 -8.19
N ARG A 68 -18.20 14.14 -7.27
CA ARG A 68 -16.76 14.10 -7.50
C ARG A 68 -16.26 12.97 -8.40
N PRO A 69 -16.83 11.72 -8.38
CA PRO A 69 -16.28 10.60 -9.12
C PRO A 69 -16.17 10.82 -10.62
N SER A 70 -17.16 11.44 -11.25
CA SER A 70 -17.15 11.70 -12.69
C SER A 70 -16.05 12.69 -13.10
N LYS A 71 -15.83 13.73 -12.29
CA LYS A 71 -14.74 14.71 -12.49
C LYS A 71 -13.37 14.04 -12.29
N SER A 72 -13.22 13.30 -11.21
CA SER A 72 -11.96 12.55 -10.92
C SER A 72 -11.67 11.48 -11.97
N ALA A 73 -12.69 10.81 -12.50
CA ALA A 73 -12.54 9.81 -13.57
C ALA A 73 -11.90 10.41 -14.84
N LYS A 74 -12.26 11.63 -15.21
CA LYS A 74 -11.64 12.34 -16.35
C LYS A 74 -10.15 12.61 -16.11
N LEU A 75 -9.76 12.98 -14.88
CA LEU A 75 -8.37 13.20 -14.50
C LEU A 75 -7.59 11.88 -14.46
N TYR A 76 -8.17 10.80 -13.93
CA TYR A 76 -7.54 9.48 -13.99
C TYR A 76 -7.34 9.03 -15.44
N LYS A 77 -8.33 9.24 -16.31
CA LYS A 77 -8.24 8.88 -17.73
C LYS A 77 -7.07 9.60 -18.43
N SER A 78 -6.77 10.87 -18.11
CA SER A 78 -5.68 11.63 -18.75
C SER A 78 -4.29 11.11 -18.41
N VAL A 79 -4.12 10.43 -17.26
CA VAL A 79 -2.83 9.86 -16.83
C VAL A 79 -2.76 8.34 -17.01
N TRP A 80 -3.88 7.71 -17.44
CA TRP A 80 -3.97 6.26 -17.55
C TRP A 80 -3.18 5.75 -18.75
N THR A 81 -2.35 4.74 -18.54
CA THR A 81 -1.56 4.11 -19.60
C THR A 81 -2.27 2.88 -20.18
N LYS A 82 -1.70 2.30 -21.26
CA LYS A 82 -2.18 1.02 -21.81
C LYS A 82 -2.04 -0.13 -20.79
N GLU A 83 -1.06 -0.05 -19.89
CA GLU A 83 -0.79 -1.05 -18.85
C GLU A 83 -1.64 -0.83 -17.60
N GLY A 84 -2.33 0.31 -17.47
CA GLY A 84 -3.16 0.67 -16.31
C GLY A 84 -2.71 1.95 -15.61
N SER A 85 -3.02 2.04 -14.32
CA SER A 85 -2.58 3.16 -13.49
C SER A 85 -1.05 3.19 -13.38
N PRO A 86 -0.37 4.32 -13.67
CA PRO A 86 1.08 4.45 -13.54
C PRO A 86 1.58 4.04 -12.14
N LEU A 87 0.88 4.45 -11.09
CA LEU A 87 1.23 4.09 -9.72
C LEU A 87 1.33 2.58 -9.54
N LEU A 88 0.32 1.84 -10.00
CA LEU A 88 0.31 0.37 -9.87
C LEU A 88 1.37 -0.28 -10.76
N VAL A 89 1.52 0.19 -12.01
CA VAL A 89 2.50 -0.34 -12.97
C VAL A 89 3.92 -0.19 -12.43
N PHE A 90 4.30 1.00 -11.97
CA PHE A 90 5.64 1.23 -11.42
C PHE A 90 5.85 0.48 -10.10
N SER A 91 4.83 0.38 -9.25
CA SER A 91 4.93 -0.41 -8.03
C SER A 91 5.17 -1.89 -8.32
N LYS A 92 4.49 -2.48 -9.31
CA LYS A 92 4.73 -3.87 -9.73
C LYS A 92 6.13 -4.06 -10.30
N LYS A 93 6.59 -3.17 -11.19
CA LYS A 93 7.96 -3.21 -11.74
C LYS A 93 9.03 -3.10 -10.65
N LEU A 94 8.78 -2.32 -9.59
CA LEU A 94 9.65 -2.25 -8.42
C LEU A 94 9.74 -3.61 -7.70
N ILE A 95 8.59 -4.25 -7.45
CA ILE A 95 8.54 -5.56 -6.79
C ILE A 95 9.31 -6.61 -7.61
N GLU A 96 9.12 -6.64 -8.92
CA GLU A 96 9.85 -7.56 -9.81
C GLU A 96 11.37 -7.37 -9.67
N LYS A 97 11.84 -6.13 -9.68
CA LYS A 97 13.27 -5.82 -9.49
C LYS A 97 13.77 -6.20 -8.09
N LEU A 98 12.99 -5.94 -7.05
CA LEU A 98 13.37 -6.31 -5.69
C LEU A 98 13.50 -7.82 -5.52
N LYS A 99 12.61 -8.60 -6.12
CA LYS A 99 12.68 -10.07 -6.10
C LYS A 99 13.94 -10.62 -6.76
N LEU A 100 14.54 -9.91 -7.71
CA LEU A 100 15.80 -10.33 -8.35
C LEU A 100 17.03 -10.12 -7.46
N VAL A 101 16.97 -9.22 -6.50
CA VAL A 101 18.10 -8.88 -5.61
C VAL A 101 17.93 -9.40 -4.18
N THR A 102 16.76 -9.94 -3.85
CA THR A 102 16.51 -10.61 -2.57
C THR A 102 16.88 -12.09 -2.65
N ASN A 103 17.29 -12.66 -1.53
CA ASN A 103 17.60 -14.09 -1.41
C ASN A 103 16.32 -14.91 -1.12
N ASP A 104 16.45 -16.25 -1.12
CA ASP A 104 15.35 -17.19 -0.89
C ASP A 104 14.71 -17.08 0.50
N ASP A 105 15.38 -16.42 1.44
CA ASP A 105 14.88 -16.19 2.80
C ASP A 105 14.00 -14.94 2.92
N CYS A 106 13.89 -14.17 1.83
CA CYS A 106 13.14 -12.93 1.79
C CYS A 106 11.99 -13.02 0.78
N GLU A 107 10.77 -12.80 1.25
CA GLU A 107 9.57 -12.73 0.42
C GLU A 107 9.11 -11.28 0.31
N VAL A 108 8.86 -10.82 -0.90
CA VAL A 108 8.44 -9.44 -1.16
C VAL A 108 7.04 -9.41 -1.73
N GLU A 109 6.15 -8.65 -1.10
CA GLU A 109 4.77 -8.46 -1.55
C GLU A 109 4.43 -6.96 -1.67
N LEU A 110 3.58 -6.65 -2.63
CA LEU A 110 3.01 -5.32 -2.82
C LEU A 110 1.64 -5.24 -2.16
N ALA A 111 1.38 -4.16 -1.45
CA ALA A 111 0.04 -3.83 -0.99
C ALA A 111 -0.32 -2.38 -1.30
N MET A 112 -1.59 -2.16 -1.61
CA MET A 112 -2.18 -0.84 -1.70
C MET A 112 -2.99 -0.56 -0.43
N ARG A 113 -2.85 0.65 0.12
CA ARG A 113 -3.67 1.06 1.27
C ARG A 113 -5.15 1.09 0.89
N TYR A 114 -5.44 1.52 -0.35
CA TYR A 114 -6.79 1.54 -0.92
C TYR A 114 -6.78 0.88 -2.30
N GLY A 115 -7.75 -0.03 -2.54
CA GLY A 115 -7.82 -0.80 -3.79
C GLY A 115 -6.98 -2.07 -3.76
N ASN A 116 -6.46 -2.49 -4.92
CA ASN A 116 -5.78 -3.78 -5.11
C ASN A 116 -4.35 -3.60 -5.66
N PRO A 117 -3.41 -4.53 -5.30
CA PRO A 117 -3.56 -5.65 -4.36
C PRO A 117 -3.81 -5.15 -2.93
N ASN A 118 -4.77 -5.74 -2.23
CA ASN A 118 -5.12 -5.28 -0.90
C ASN A 118 -4.14 -5.77 0.17
N MET A 119 -4.11 -5.07 1.29
CA MET A 119 -3.15 -5.32 2.36
C MET A 119 -3.40 -6.64 3.09
N GLU A 120 -4.65 -7.05 3.23
CA GLU A 120 -5.01 -8.29 3.93
C GLU A 120 -4.53 -9.51 3.15
N GLU A 121 -4.72 -9.53 1.82
CA GLU A 121 -4.23 -10.61 0.95
C GLU A 121 -2.70 -10.66 0.90
N ALA A 122 -2.02 -9.51 0.80
CA ALA A 122 -0.56 -9.46 0.79
C ALA A 122 0.05 -9.97 2.11
N LEU A 123 -0.49 -9.54 3.25
CA LEU A 123 -0.07 -10.03 4.56
C LEU A 123 -0.36 -11.52 4.74
N LEU A 124 -1.52 -12.00 4.27
CA LEU A 124 -1.86 -13.43 4.31
C LEU A 124 -0.91 -14.26 3.43
N SER A 125 -0.52 -13.75 2.26
CA SER A 125 0.50 -14.38 1.40
C SER A 125 1.82 -14.54 2.16
N LEU A 126 2.34 -13.48 2.80
CA LEU A 126 3.55 -13.54 3.61
C LEU A 126 3.44 -14.51 4.79
N LYS A 127 2.27 -14.54 5.46
CA LYS A 127 1.98 -15.50 6.52
C LYS A 127 2.09 -16.95 6.03
N ASN A 128 1.44 -17.26 4.89
CA ASN A 128 1.43 -18.61 4.31
C ASN A 128 2.81 -19.06 3.83
N LYS A 129 3.71 -18.13 3.53
CA LYS A 129 5.12 -18.36 3.20
C LYS A 129 6.04 -18.46 4.43
N ASN A 130 5.46 -18.58 5.62
CA ASN A 130 6.17 -18.69 6.90
C ASN A 130 7.07 -17.48 7.24
N CYS A 131 6.67 -16.28 6.84
CA CYS A 131 7.38 -15.05 7.21
C CYS A 131 7.11 -14.72 8.68
N ARG A 132 8.15 -14.82 9.53
CA ARG A 132 8.08 -14.62 10.98
C ARG A 132 8.59 -13.24 11.42
N LYS A 133 9.26 -12.54 10.52
CA LYS A 133 9.67 -11.14 10.65
C LYS A 133 9.09 -10.37 9.47
N LEU A 134 8.40 -9.28 9.74
CA LEU A 134 7.83 -8.41 8.72
C LEU A 134 8.54 -7.06 8.75
N ILE A 135 8.98 -6.63 7.57
CA ILE A 135 9.42 -5.26 7.32
C ILE A 135 8.33 -4.60 6.48
N VAL A 136 7.73 -3.55 7.00
CA VAL A 136 6.73 -2.76 6.28
C VAL A 136 7.38 -1.46 5.82
N LEU A 137 7.42 -1.26 4.51
CA LEU A 137 7.99 -0.07 3.89
C LEU A 137 6.90 0.70 3.13
N PRO A 138 6.34 1.76 3.72
CA PRO A 138 5.50 2.71 3.00
C PRO A 138 6.33 3.46 1.95
N MET A 139 5.81 3.57 0.71
CA MET A 139 6.49 4.26 -0.38
C MET A 139 6.33 5.78 -0.29
N PHE A 140 6.50 6.30 0.93
CA PHE A 140 6.46 7.73 1.26
C PHE A 140 7.72 8.07 2.04
N PRO A 141 8.68 8.80 1.41
CA PRO A 141 9.96 9.09 2.06
C PRO A 141 9.79 9.89 3.36
N GLN A 142 8.85 10.84 3.40
CA GLN A 142 8.51 11.62 4.59
C GLN A 142 7.30 10.98 5.30
N TYR A 143 7.30 11.07 6.65
CA TYR A 143 6.15 10.68 7.43
C TYR A 143 4.97 11.64 7.22
N SER A 144 3.78 11.06 7.10
CA SER A 144 2.51 11.77 7.21
C SER A 144 1.47 10.88 7.88
N GLY A 145 0.62 11.46 8.72
CA GLY A 145 -0.51 10.74 9.35
C GLY A 145 -1.47 10.15 8.33
N THR A 146 -1.71 10.87 7.22
CA THR A 146 -2.63 10.46 6.15
C THR A 146 -2.08 9.36 5.23
N THR A 147 -0.79 9.11 5.24
CA THR A 147 -0.11 8.10 4.42
C THR A 147 0.51 7.01 5.28
N THR A 148 1.67 7.27 5.86
CA THR A 148 2.41 6.31 6.69
C THR A 148 1.60 5.87 7.91
N GLY A 149 0.96 6.81 8.62
CA GLY A 149 0.11 6.51 9.77
C GLY A 149 -1.11 5.66 9.41
N SER A 150 -1.76 5.96 8.27
CA SER A 150 -2.89 5.17 7.77
C SER A 150 -2.50 3.73 7.42
N ILE A 151 -1.31 3.53 6.82
CA ILE A 151 -0.77 2.18 6.54
C ILE A 151 -0.50 1.44 7.85
N PHE A 152 0.10 2.10 8.84
CA PHE A 152 0.37 1.50 10.15
C PHE A 152 -0.93 1.01 10.82
N ASP A 153 -1.97 1.85 10.84
CA ASP A 153 -3.26 1.48 11.43
C ASP A 153 -3.86 0.25 10.73
N GLU A 154 -3.77 0.16 9.41
CA GLU A 154 -4.33 -0.97 8.67
C GLU A 154 -3.51 -2.26 8.89
N VAL A 155 -2.18 -2.19 8.84
CA VAL A 155 -1.31 -3.34 9.15
C VAL A 155 -1.60 -3.87 10.54
N THR A 156 -1.61 -3.01 11.55
CA THR A 156 -1.85 -3.42 12.94
C THR A 156 -3.26 -3.95 13.14
N ARG A 157 -4.27 -3.35 12.48
CA ARG A 157 -5.67 -3.85 12.49
C ARG A 157 -5.77 -5.28 11.93
N ILE A 158 -5.01 -5.60 10.89
CA ILE A 158 -4.99 -6.96 10.31
C ILE A 158 -4.24 -7.91 11.23
N LEU A 159 -3.04 -7.55 11.65
CA LEU A 159 -2.19 -8.40 12.50
C LEU A 159 -2.84 -8.69 13.87
N SER A 160 -3.61 -7.76 14.43
CA SER A 160 -4.32 -7.96 15.70
C SER A 160 -5.35 -9.09 15.67
N LYS A 161 -5.76 -9.53 14.48
CA LYS A 161 -6.65 -10.69 14.30
C LYS A 161 -5.91 -12.03 14.24
N TRP A 162 -4.58 -12.00 14.13
CA TRP A 162 -3.78 -13.22 14.01
C TRP A 162 -3.50 -13.83 15.38
N ARG A 163 -3.57 -15.15 15.47
CA ARG A 163 -3.23 -15.88 16.70
C ARG A 163 -1.74 -15.75 17.03
N TRP A 164 -0.90 -15.79 16.02
CA TRP A 164 0.54 -15.58 16.12
C TRP A 164 0.92 -14.33 15.31
N VAL A 165 1.50 -13.35 15.99
CA VAL A 165 1.89 -12.06 15.39
C VAL A 165 3.39 -12.09 15.11
N PRO A 166 3.83 -11.83 13.88
CA PRO A 166 5.25 -11.77 13.55
C PRO A 166 5.95 -10.57 14.20
N SER A 167 7.28 -10.64 14.32
CA SER A 167 8.07 -9.45 14.66
C SER A 167 7.85 -8.39 13.58
N LEU A 168 7.51 -7.17 13.95
CA LEU A 168 7.19 -6.08 13.04
C LEU A 168 8.26 -4.99 13.11
N ASN A 169 8.89 -4.71 11.97
CA ASN A 169 9.69 -3.52 11.74
C ASN A 169 8.94 -2.61 10.76
N PHE A 170 8.49 -1.46 11.24
CA PHE A 170 7.75 -0.49 10.44
C PHE A 170 8.64 0.73 10.17
N ILE A 171 8.88 1.04 8.90
CA ILE A 171 9.74 2.15 8.47
C ILE A 171 8.89 3.41 8.34
N ASN A 172 9.10 4.37 9.24
CA ASN A 172 8.32 5.60 9.28
C ASN A 172 8.76 6.62 8.22
N SER A 173 10.07 6.73 7.97
CA SER A 173 10.64 7.68 7.02
C SER A 173 12.01 7.21 6.54
N TYR A 174 12.41 7.68 5.37
CA TYR A 174 13.74 7.45 4.76
C TYR A 174 14.16 8.60 3.85
N HIS A 175 13.59 9.79 4.06
CA HIS A 175 13.84 10.98 3.24
C HIS A 175 15.28 11.50 3.32
N ASP A 176 15.97 11.18 4.41
CA ASP A 176 17.37 11.53 4.70
C ASP A 176 18.35 10.36 4.44
N ASN A 177 17.87 9.25 3.88
CA ASN A 177 18.70 8.10 3.55
C ASN A 177 19.56 8.40 2.31
N ASP A 178 20.87 8.23 2.40
CA ASP A 178 21.82 8.56 1.34
C ASP A 178 21.53 7.83 0.01
N TYR A 179 21.12 6.57 0.06
CA TYR A 179 20.78 5.80 -1.15
C TYR A 179 19.54 6.38 -1.84
N TYR A 180 18.54 6.82 -1.06
CA TYR A 180 17.35 7.47 -1.61
C TYR A 180 17.71 8.82 -2.23
N ILE A 181 18.51 9.65 -1.53
CA ILE A 181 18.93 10.97 -2.02
C ILE A 181 19.75 10.82 -3.31
N ASN A 182 20.73 9.91 -3.34
CA ASN A 182 21.54 9.66 -4.52
C ASN A 182 20.70 9.16 -5.70
N ALA A 183 19.77 8.21 -5.51
CA ALA A 183 18.89 7.75 -6.56
C ALA A 183 18.00 8.86 -7.13
N LEU A 184 17.54 9.79 -6.27
CA LEU A 184 16.75 10.95 -6.69
C LEU A 184 17.62 11.94 -7.50
N ALA A 185 18.83 12.23 -7.04
CA ALA A 185 19.80 13.10 -7.72
C ALA A 185 20.17 12.55 -9.11
N ASP A 186 20.44 11.25 -9.21
CA ASP A 186 20.74 10.57 -10.48
C ASP A 186 19.57 10.65 -11.46
N SER A 187 18.33 10.46 -10.95
CA SER A 187 17.12 10.58 -11.76
C SER A 187 16.94 11.98 -12.34
N ILE A 188 17.16 13.01 -11.51
CA ILE A 188 17.09 14.42 -11.93
C ILE A 188 18.19 14.73 -12.94
N SER A 189 19.43 14.35 -12.66
CA SER A 189 20.58 14.58 -13.56
C SER A 189 20.35 13.93 -14.93
N THR A 190 19.86 12.68 -14.94
CA THR A 190 19.53 11.97 -16.17
C THR A 190 18.45 12.68 -16.99
N HIS A 191 17.46 13.25 -16.32
CA HIS A 191 16.39 14.01 -16.99
C HIS A 191 16.92 15.33 -17.58
N LEU A 192 17.74 16.06 -16.84
CA LEU A 192 18.35 17.33 -17.29
C LEU A 192 19.31 17.13 -18.48
N GLN A 193 20.00 15.99 -18.57
CA GLN A 193 20.89 15.69 -19.69
C GLN A 193 20.16 15.34 -20.99
N LYS A 194 18.88 14.95 -20.89
CA LYS A 194 18.06 14.55 -22.05
C LYS A 194 17.21 15.69 -22.63
N ASN A 195 17.13 16.80 -21.95
CA ASN A 195 16.38 18.01 -22.33
C ASN A 195 17.30 19.23 -22.36
#